data_eb0e89ac5b5c15a9232280d194e577ec
#
_entry.id   eb0e89ac5b5c15a9232280d194e577ec
#
_cell.length_a   1.000
_cell.length_b   1.000
_cell.length_c   1.000
_cell.angle_alpha   90.00
_cell.angle_beta   90.00
_cell.angle_gamma   90.00
#
_symmetry.space_group_name_H-M   'P 1'
#
loop_
_entity.id
_entity.type
_entity.pdbx_description
1 polymer ?
#
loop_
_entity_poly.entity_id
_entity_poly.type
_entity_poly.pdbx_seq_one_letter_code
_entity_poly.pdbx_strand_id
1 'polypeptide(L)' 'MASMDALSESAEMMIKNINELASNNERVRTSVLSTKTELKPASVTEMIQRLGEIGLVDYEPYHGVHLT' A
#
# COMPACT_ATOMS: atom_id res chain seq x y z
N MET A 1 6.54 -15.03 16.24
CA MET A 1 6.28 -14.96 14.85
C MET A 1 6.60 -13.61 14.29
N ALA A 2 7.84 -13.45 14.02
CA ALA A 2 8.31 -12.18 13.50
C ALA A 2 7.62 -11.81 12.20
N SER A 3 7.36 -12.79 11.35
CA SER A 3 6.73 -12.51 10.08
C SER A 3 5.31 -11.97 10.22
N MET A 4 4.62 -12.42 11.25
CA MET A 4 3.27 -11.92 11.50
C MET A 4 3.33 -10.50 12.05
N ASP A 5 4.36 -10.23 12.83
CA ASP A 5 4.51 -8.90 13.40
C ASP A 5 4.93 -7.87 12.36
N ALA A 6 5.59 -8.31 11.31
CA ALA A 6 6.04 -7.42 10.26
C ALA A 6 4.87 -6.83 9.48
N LEU A 7 3.75 -7.55 9.44
CA LEU A 7 2.55 -7.09 8.74
C LEU A 7 1.44 -6.87 9.76
N SER A 8 1.30 -5.63 10.19
CA SER A 8 0.20 -5.26 11.07
C SER A 8 -1.12 -5.39 10.31
N GLU A 9 -2.22 -5.36 11.05
CA GLU A 9 -3.54 -5.37 10.42
C GLU A 9 -3.68 -4.24 9.43
N SER A 10 -3.14 -3.08 9.77
CA SER A 10 -3.21 -1.93 8.87
C SER A 10 -2.45 -2.18 7.57
N ALA A 11 -1.29 -2.82 7.66
CA ALA A 11 -0.51 -3.15 6.48
C ALA A 11 -1.22 -4.18 5.61
N GLU A 12 -1.80 -5.20 6.22
CA GLU A 12 -2.55 -6.20 5.48
C GLU A 12 -3.76 -5.59 4.80
N MET A 13 -4.45 -4.70 5.50
CA MET A 13 -5.59 -3.99 4.93
C MET A 13 -5.17 -3.15 3.74
N MET A 14 -4.01 -2.49 3.85
CA MET A 14 -3.49 -1.67 2.76
C MET A 14 -3.21 -2.52 1.53
N ILE A 15 -2.57 -3.68 1.71
CA ILE A 15 -2.28 -4.58 0.60
C ILE A 15 -3.57 -5.05 -0.06
N LYS A 16 -4.55 -5.38 0.75
CA LYS A 16 -5.85 -5.83 0.24
C LYS A 16 -6.52 -4.72 -0.58
N ASN A 17 -6.46 -3.49 -0.09
CA ASN A 17 -7.05 -2.36 -0.81
C ASN A 17 -6.32 -2.11 -2.13
N ILE A 18 -5.00 -2.21 -2.13
CA ILE A 18 -4.22 -2.06 -3.36
C ILE A 18 -4.65 -3.13 -4.37
N ASN A 19 -4.78 -4.36 -3.90
CA ASN A 19 -5.16 -5.46 -4.77
C ASN A 19 -6.56 -5.25 -5.37
N GLU A 20 -7.49 -4.75 -4.57
CA GLU A 20 -8.86 -4.53 -5.03
C GLU A 20 -8.95 -3.36 -6.01
N LEU A 21 -8.16 -2.33 -5.79
CA LEU A 21 -8.22 -1.13 -6.61
C LEU A 21 -7.37 -1.22 -7.87
N ALA A 22 -6.29 -2.00 -7.81
CA ALA A 22 -5.38 -2.14 -8.93
C ALA A 22 -5.87 -3.26 -9.84
N SER A 23 -6.60 -2.91 -10.87
CA SER A 23 -7.03 -3.88 -11.87
C SER A 23 -6.13 -3.76 -13.09
N ASN A 24 -5.84 -4.90 -13.73
CA ASN A 24 -5.03 -4.92 -14.95
C ASN A 24 -3.63 -4.34 -14.77
N ASN A 25 -3.05 -4.55 -13.60
CA ASN A 25 -1.69 -4.08 -13.28
C ASN A 25 -1.56 -2.56 -13.26
N GLU A 26 -2.65 -1.85 -13.11
CA GLU A 26 -2.59 -0.41 -12.99
C GLU A 26 -2.11 -0.03 -11.60
N ARG A 27 -1.39 1.09 -11.53
CA ARG A 27 -0.94 1.60 -10.26
C ARG A 27 -2.07 2.35 -9.56
N VAL A 28 -2.11 2.23 -8.24
CA VAL A 28 -3.10 2.91 -7.43
C VAL A 28 -2.45 4.14 -6.81
N ARG A 29 -3.07 5.29 -6.97
CA ARG A 29 -2.54 6.52 -6.42
C ARG A 29 -2.75 6.56 -4.90
N THR A 30 -1.80 7.18 -4.22
CA THR A 30 -1.89 7.28 -2.76
C THR A 30 -3.12 8.06 -2.31
N SER A 31 -3.55 9.04 -3.11
CA SER A 31 -4.75 9.80 -2.78
C SER A 31 -5.99 8.91 -2.77
N VAL A 32 -6.06 7.96 -3.69
CA VAL A 32 -7.16 7.02 -3.75
C VAL A 32 -7.13 6.11 -2.52
N LEU A 33 -5.95 5.64 -2.14
CA LEU A 33 -5.79 4.82 -0.95
C LEU A 33 -6.15 5.60 0.31
N SER A 34 -5.77 6.86 0.37
CA SER A 34 -6.10 7.71 1.51
C SER A 34 -7.62 7.81 1.68
N THR A 35 -8.33 8.02 0.59
CA THR A 35 -9.78 8.09 0.63
C THR A 35 -10.40 6.76 1.03
N LYS A 36 -9.91 5.68 0.45
CA LYS A 36 -10.46 4.34 0.70
C LYS A 36 -10.23 3.88 2.13
N THR A 37 -9.06 4.15 2.67
CA THR A 37 -8.69 3.70 4.00
C THR A 37 -9.03 4.70 5.10
N GLU A 38 -9.38 5.92 4.72
CA GLU A 38 -9.66 7.02 5.64
C GLU A 38 -8.43 7.38 6.48
N LEU A 39 -7.25 7.04 6.00
CA LEU A 39 -6.00 7.42 6.62
C LEU A 39 -5.47 8.70 5.98
N LYS A 40 -4.66 9.43 6.72
CA LYS A 40 -4.05 10.63 6.18
C LYS A 40 -3.06 10.26 5.07
N PRO A 41 -2.93 11.10 4.04
CA PRO A 41 -2.00 10.81 2.95
C PRO A 41 -0.57 10.52 3.41
N ALA A 42 -0.09 11.24 4.42
CA ALA A 42 1.25 11.01 4.94
C ALA A 42 1.39 9.61 5.53
N SER A 43 0.35 9.14 6.23
CA SER A 43 0.36 7.81 6.81
C SER A 43 0.33 6.74 5.73
N VAL A 44 -0.45 6.97 4.67
CA VAL A 44 -0.53 6.04 3.54
C VAL A 44 0.84 5.92 2.88
N THR A 45 1.47 7.06 2.59
CA THR A 45 2.77 7.06 1.93
C THR A 45 3.81 6.34 2.77
N GLU A 46 3.83 6.62 4.07
CA GLU A 46 4.78 5.99 4.97
C GLU A 46 4.62 4.47 4.99
N MET A 47 3.37 4.01 5.07
CA MET A 47 3.09 2.59 5.09
C MET A 47 3.48 1.93 3.77
N ILE A 48 3.19 2.59 2.65
CA ILE A 48 3.55 2.07 1.33
C ILE A 48 5.06 1.97 1.19
N GLN A 49 5.80 2.95 1.70
CA GLN A 49 7.25 2.90 1.65
C GLN A 49 7.80 1.71 2.42
N ARG A 50 7.21 1.43 3.59
CA ARG A 50 7.62 0.26 4.36
C ARG A 50 7.33 -1.04 3.63
N LEU A 51 6.17 -1.14 3.03
CA LEU A 51 5.81 -2.33 2.25
C LEU A 51 6.71 -2.49 1.04
N GLY A 52 7.15 -1.38 0.46
CA GLY A 52 8.10 -1.41 -0.64
C GLY A 52 9.46 -1.91 -0.20
N GLU A 53 9.88 -1.54 1.01
CA GLU A 53 11.18 -1.98 1.53
C GLU A 53 11.23 -3.48 1.75
N ILE A 54 10.11 -4.09 2.08
CA ILE A 54 10.07 -5.54 2.28
C ILE A 54 9.64 -6.28 1.02
N GLY A 55 9.51 -5.56 -0.09
CA GLY A 55 9.31 -6.18 -1.39
C GLY A 55 7.90 -6.59 -1.73
N LEU A 56 6.91 -6.11 -1.00
CA LEU A 56 5.52 -6.48 -1.25
C LEU A 56 4.82 -5.58 -2.25
N VAL A 57 5.29 -4.35 -2.39
CA VAL A 57 4.70 -3.41 -3.35
C VAL A 57 5.82 -2.70 -4.08
N ASP A 58 5.48 -2.16 -5.24
CA ASP A 58 6.37 -1.32 -6.03
C ASP A 58 5.75 0.07 -6.08
N TYR A 59 6.39 1.03 -5.44
CA TYR A 59 5.88 2.38 -5.33
C TYR A 59 6.75 3.35 -6.13
N GLU A 60 6.12 4.11 -7.00
CA GLU A 60 6.79 5.18 -7.73
C GLU A 60 6.12 6.50 -7.38
N PRO A 61 6.88 7.48 -6.88
CA PRO A 61 6.29 8.79 -6.59
C PRO A 61 5.61 9.34 -7.84
N TYR A 62 4.45 9.95 -7.65
CA TYR A 62 3.63 10.55 -8.70
C TYR A 62 2.93 9.55 -9.60
N HIS A 63 3.31 8.28 -9.59
CA HIS A 63 2.69 7.27 -10.44
C HIS A 63 1.80 6.31 -9.65
N GLY A 64 2.12 6.11 -8.40
CA GLY A 64 1.32 5.25 -7.55
C GLY A 64 2.02 3.95 -7.20
N VAL A 65 1.25 3.00 -6.72
CA VAL A 65 1.76 1.75 -6.18
C VAL A 65 1.01 0.57 -6.76
N HIS A 66 1.70 -0.55 -6.91
CA HIS A 66 1.05 -1.81 -7.25
C HIS A 66 1.77 -2.93 -6.51
N LEU A 67 1.11 -4.07 -6.42
CA LEU A 67 1.71 -5.24 -5.82
C LEU A 67 2.79 -5.81 -6.72
N THR A 68 3.84 -6.34 -6.11
CA THR A 68 4.92 -6.96 -6.90
C THR A 68 4.52 -8.33 -7.43
#